data_5e9c72c8f94a264d747af8d1c6e88342
#
_entry.id   5e9c72c8f94a264d747af8d1c6e88342
#
_cell.length_a   1.000
_cell.length_b   1.000
_cell.length_c   1.000
_cell.angle_alpha   90.00
_cell.angle_beta   90.00
_cell.angle_gamma   90.00
#
_symmetry.space_group_name_H-M   'P 1'
#
loop_
_entity.id
_entity.type
_entity.pdbx_description
1 polymer ?
#
loop_
_entity_poly.entity_id
_entity_poly.type
_entity_poly.pdbx_seq_one_letter_code
_entity_poly.pdbx_strand_id
1 'polypeptide(L)'
;FDSNAHFYEFGMKLWETLSQELNYNVMYSPRGIINLAHSDAQMNAYARRGNSMRLNGIDAILLGRDDLKKMIPFADFSETCRFPIHGGLMQPRGGTARHDAVAWGYARQADSMGVDIIQNCEVTGFDVNNGKIEGVQTSRGNIKTKKVGLCVAGSTTLLADMLNMRLPIEAHVLQACVSEPVKPLLHNVVTFGAGHFYCSQSDKGEMVMGGDLDGYNSYAQRGNMPMIQHVLTGGLAVFPNFSRLKMLRTWGGIMDMSMDGSPIIDKTHIEGVYLNCGWCYGGFKATPSSGFVFAHTIAQDQVHELNSDFNLERFHTGKIIDEKGVGPKPWIG
;
A
#
# COMPACT_ATOMS: atom_id res chain seq x y z
N PHE A 1 7.13 -11.82 8.42
CA PHE A 1 8.56 -11.60 8.64
C PHE A 1 8.76 -10.46 9.62
N ASP A 2 9.76 -10.58 10.50
CA ASP A 2 10.03 -9.62 11.57
C ASP A 2 10.39 -8.25 11.00
N SER A 3 11.13 -8.18 9.90
CA SER A 3 11.49 -6.94 9.20
C SER A 3 10.27 -6.10 8.84
N ASN A 4 9.25 -6.72 8.23
CA ASN A 4 8.00 -6.04 7.90
C ASN A 4 7.25 -5.62 9.17
N ALA A 5 7.21 -6.47 10.20
CA ALA A 5 6.52 -6.16 11.45
C ALA A 5 7.12 -4.93 12.13
N HIS A 6 8.44 -4.89 12.28
CA HIS A 6 9.14 -3.76 12.89
C HIS A 6 9.00 -2.48 12.05
N PHE A 7 9.12 -2.59 10.75
CA PHE A 7 9.00 -1.46 9.83
C PHE A 7 7.60 -0.81 9.87
N TYR A 8 6.55 -1.63 9.82
CA TYR A 8 5.18 -1.11 9.87
C TYR A 8 4.77 -0.65 11.27
N GLU A 9 5.26 -1.28 12.34
CA GLU A 9 5.01 -0.80 13.71
C GLU A 9 5.68 0.56 13.95
N PHE A 10 6.89 0.75 13.46
CA PHE A 10 7.54 2.06 13.46
C PHE A 10 6.69 3.09 12.70
N GLY A 11 6.20 2.72 11.50
CA GLY A 11 5.30 3.55 10.71
C GLY A 11 4.00 3.91 11.42
N MET A 12 3.40 2.97 12.17
CA MET A 12 2.20 3.24 12.96
C MET A 12 2.41 4.32 14.01
N LYS A 13 3.54 4.29 14.70
CA LYS A 13 3.90 5.33 15.68
C LYS A 13 4.04 6.70 15.04
N LEU A 14 4.61 6.76 13.83
CA LEU A 14 4.68 8.00 13.07
C LEU A 14 3.30 8.48 12.61
N TRP A 15 2.40 7.58 12.22
CA TRP A 15 1.02 7.96 11.86
C TRP A 15 0.27 8.63 13.01
N GLU A 16 0.48 8.17 14.24
CA GLU A 16 -0.19 8.68 15.44
C GLU A 16 0.18 10.15 15.74
N THR A 17 1.37 10.62 15.34
CA THR A 17 1.85 11.99 15.56
C THR A 17 1.86 12.85 14.29
N LEU A 18 1.64 12.26 13.13
CA LEU A 18 1.88 12.88 11.82
C LEU A 18 1.15 14.22 11.63
N SER A 19 -0.11 14.31 12.06
CA SER A 19 -0.88 15.57 11.94
C SER A 19 -0.26 16.72 12.73
N GLN A 20 0.35 16.41 13.87
CA GLN A 20 1.04 17.41 14.71
C GLN A 20 2.36 17.83 14.06
N GLU A 21 3.15 16.85 13.60
CA GLU A 21 4.45 17.09 12.97
C GLU A 21 4.33 17.93 11.68
N LEU A 22 3.30 17.65 10.88
CA LEU A 22 3.04 18.40 9.64
C LEU A 22 2.28 19.70 9.86
N ASN A 23 1.82 19.97 11.09
CA ASN A 23 0.86 21.05 11.36
C ASN A 23 -0.30 21.06 10.33
N TYR A 24 -0.80 19.86 10.03
CA TYR A 24 -1.83 19.62 9.03
C TYR A 24 -2.61 18.35 9.32
N ASN A 25 -3.94 18.45 9.39
CA ASN A 25 -4.77 17.29 9.69
C ASN A 25 -4.82 16.31 8.50
N VAL A 26 -4.13 15.18 8.63
CA VAL A 26 -4.13 14.09 7.64
C VAL A 26 -5.36 13.19 7.76
N MET A 27 -6.27 13.49 8.68
CA MET A 27 -7.50 12.74 8.94
C MET A 27 -7.24 11.26 9.22
N TYR A 28 -6.17 10.96 9.95
CA TYR A 28 -5.91 9.61 10.44
C TYR A 28 -6.95 9.21 11.48
N SER A 29 -7.63 8.09 11.23
CA SER A 29 -8.70 7.57 12.08
C SER A 29 -8.43 6.10 12.40
N PRO A 30 -7.94 5.78 13.61
CA PRO A 30 -7.66 4.40 14.04
C PRO A 30 -8.97 3.68 14.36
N ARG A 31 -9.58 3.07 13.35
CA ARG A 31 -10.88 2.39 13.46
C ARG A 31 -10.76 0.87 13.58
N GLY A 32 -9.55 0.34 13.46
CA GLY A 32 -9.28 -1.07 13.36
C GLY A 32 -9.49 -1.62 11.94
N ILE A 33 -8.69 -2.60 11.58
CA ILE A 33 -8.79 -3.35 10.33
C ILE A 33 -9.12 -4.80 10.65
N ILE A 34 -10.21 -5.30 10.09
CA ILE A 34 -10.69 -6.68 10.25
C ILE A 34 -10.40 -7.45 8.96
N ASN A 35 -9.64 -8.53 9.06
CA ASN A 35 -9.45 -9.50 7.99
C ASN A 35 -10.40 -10.67 8.24
N LEU A 36 -11.41 -10.89 7.38
CA LEU A 36 -12.36 -11.98 7.51
C LEU A 36 -11.76 -13.31 7.10
N ALA A 37 -12.09 -14.35 7.83
CA ALA A 37 -11.74 -15.74 7.54
C ALA A 37 -12.98 -16.52 7.12
N HIS A 38 -12.85 -17.31 6.06
CA HIS A 38 -13.93 -18.07 5.43
C HIS A 38 -13.76 -19.59 5.55
N SER A 39 -12.78 -20.04 6.35
CA SER A 39 -12.53 -21.45 6.63
C SER A 39 -11.71 -21.61 7.92
N ASP A 40 -11.72 -22.81 8.48
CA ASP A 40 -10.88 -23.16 9.64
C ASP A 40 -9.38 -23.04 9.30
N ALA A 41 -9.00 -23.38 8.09
CA ALA A 41 -7.61 -23.20 7.64
C ALA A 41 -7.17 -21.73 7.67
N GLN A 42 -8.05 -20.81 7.25
CA GLN A 42 -7.77 -19.37 7.36
C GLN A 42 -7.77 -18.89 8.81
N MET A 43 -8.67 -19.39 9.67
CA MET A 43 -8.65 -19.08 11.10
C MET A 43 -7.36 -19.54 11.76
N ASN A 44 -6.88 -20.74 11.45
CA ASN A 44 -5.60 -21.25 11.94
C ASN A 44 -4.41 -20.41 11.44
N ALA A 45 -4.45 -19.95 10.19
CA ALA A 45 -3.44 -19.04 9.65
C ALA A 45 -3.47 -17.68 10.38
N TYR A 46 -4.66 -17.16 10.67
CA TYR A 46 -4.82 -15.90 11.40
C TYR A 46 -4.42 -16.02 12.87
N ALA A 47 -4.66 -17.16 13.51
CA ALA A 47 -4.15 -17.42 14.86
C ALA A 47 -2.61 -17.37 14.91
N ARG A 48 -1.94 -18.03 13.96
CA ARG A 48 -0.47 -17.97 13.84
C ARG A 48 0.02 -16.55 13.56
N ARG A 49 -0.65 -15.86 12.65
CA ARG A 49 -0.32 -14.45 12.33
C ARG A 49 -0.49 -13.55 13.54
N GLY A 50 -1.61 -13.63 14.24
CA GLY A 50 -1.88 -12.85 15.44
C GLY A 50 -0.85 -13.11 16.55
N ASN A 51 -0.40 -14.37 16.71
CA ASN A 51 0.67 -14.72 17.64
C ASN A 51 2.00 -14.08 17.22
N SER A 52 2.37 -14.16 15.96
CA SER A 52 3.58 -13.52 15.45
C SER A 52 3.52 -11.99 15.64
N MET A 53 2.38 -11.37 15.37
CA MET A 53 2.20 -9.94 15.61
C MET A 53 2.43 -9.59 17.08
N ARG A 54 1.79 -10.31 18.01
CA ARG A 54 1.95 -10.07 19.46
C ARG A 54 3.38 -10.28 19.95
N LEU A 55 4.09 -11.28 19.43
CA LEU A 55 5.52 -11.50 19.73
C LEU A 55 6.39 -10.32 19.29
N ASN A 56 5.98 -9.59 18.25
CA ASN A 56 6.64 -8.38 17.77
C ASN A 56 6.05 -7.09 18.39
N GLY A 57 5.27 -7.18 19.46
CA GLY A 57 4.70 -6.02 20.15
C GLY A 57 3.53 -5.34 19.42
N ILE A 58 2.94 -6.01 18.43
CA ILE A 58 1.83 -5.48 17.62
C ILE A 58 0.51 -6.04 18.16
N ASP A 59 -0.45 -5.16 18.43
CA ASP A 59 -1.79 -5.56 18.85
C ASP A 59 -2.49 -6.38 17.76
N ALA A 60 -3.02 -7.53 18.16
CA ALA A 60 -3.77 -8.41 17.29
C ALA A 60 -4.84 -9.17 18.07
N ILE A 61 -6.08 -9.11 17.61
CA ILE A 61 -7.25 -9.72 18.25
C ILE A 61 -7.84 -10.73 17.29
N LEU A 62 -7.89 -11.99 17.72
CA LEU A 62 -8.62 -13.03 16.99
C LEU A 62 -10.10 -12.92 17.35
N LEU A 63 -10.96 -12.71 16.38
CA LEU A 63 -12.40 -12.54 16.52
C LEU A 63 -13.14 -13.82 16.12
N GLY A 64 -14.05 -14.25 16.95
CA GLY A 64 -15.01 -15.29 16.62
C GLY A 64 -16.17 -14.77 15.74
N ARG A 65 -16.95 -15.70 15.20
CA ARG A 65 -18.11 -15.38 14.37
C ARG A 65 -19.13 -14.49 15.10
N ASP A 66 -19.38 -14.73 16.39
CA ASP A 66 -20.34 -13.96 17.17
C ASP A 66 -19.87 -12.56 17.52
N ASP A 67 -18.55 -12.36 17.63
CA ASP A 67 -17.98 -11.01 17.77
C ASP A 67 -18.20 -10.21 16.48
N LEU A 68 -17.95 -10.84 15.33
CA LEU A 68 -18.17 -10.21 14.04
C LEU A 68 -19.62 -9.86 13.76
N LYS A 69 -20.59 -10.73 14.20
CA LYS A 69 -22.02 -10.40 14.11
C LYS A 69 -22.39 -9.12 14.85
N LYS A 70 -21.71 -8.82 15.96
CA LYS A 70 -21.93 -7.58 16.71
C LYS A 70 -21.29 -6.38 16.03
N MET A 71 -20.12 -6.57 15.44
CA MET A 71 -19.34 -5.49 14.81
C MET A 71 -19.84 -5.10 13.42
N ILE A 72 -20.26 -6.08 12.62
CA ILE A 72 -20.73 -5.92 11.23
C ILE A 72 -22.07 -6.67 11.01
N PRO A 73 -23.13 -6.30 11.73
CA PRO A 73 -24.40 -7.06 11.75
C PRO A 73 -25.12 -7.12 10.40
N PHE A 74 -24.74 -6.29 9.44
CA PHE A 74 -25.27 -6.24 8.08
C PHE A 74 -24.55 -7.16 7.10
N ALA A 75 -23.50 -7.87 7.52
CA ALA A 75 -22.85 -8.90 6.71
C ALA A 75 -23.73 -10.17 6.66
N ASP A 76 -23.59 -10.95 5.60
CA ASP A 76 -24.26 -12.23 5.46
C ASP A 76 -23.56 -13.32 6.26
N PHE A 77 -24.17 -13.70 7.38
CA PHE A 77 -23.71 -14.80 8.23
C PHE A 77 -24.46 -16.11 7.96
N SER A 78 -25.19 -16.23 6.85
CA SER A 78 -25.85 -17.50 6.50
C SER A 78 -24.80 -18.57 6.12
N GLU A 79 -25.21 -19.83 6.23
CA GLU A 79 -24.38 -20.96 5.81
C GLU A 79 -24.31 -21.09 4.28
N THR A 80 -25.27 -20.46 3.57
CA THR A 80 -25.34 -20.42 2.12
C THR A 80 -24.56 -19.26 1.49
N CYS A 81 -23.96 -18.40 2.31
CA CYS A 81 -23.09 -17.32 1.82
C CYS A 81 -21.94 -17.93 1.01
N ARG A 82 -21.62 -17.33 -0.16
CA ARG A 82 -20.52 -17.77 -1.01
C ARG A 82 -19.17 -17.78 -0.26
N PHE A 83 -18.99 -16.84 0.67
CA PHE A 83 -17.83 -16.75 1.54
C PHE A 83 -18.27 -16.81 3.01
N PRO A 84 -18.56 -18.03 3.56
CA PRO A 84 -19.03 -18.18 4.95
C PRO A 84 -18.07 -17.53 5.93
N ILE A 85 -18.57 -16.76 6.87
CA ILE A 85 -17.73 -16.06 7.84
C ILE A 85 -17.52 -16.96 9.06
N HIS A 86 -16.30 -17.46 9.24
CA HIS A 86 -15.88 -18.28 10.40
C HIS A 86 -15.36 -17.43 11.56
N GLY A 87 -14.73 -16.29 11.25
CA GLY A 87 -14.14 -15.39 12.20
C GLY A 87 -13.25 -14.38 11.49
N GLY A 88 -12.27 -13.83 12.18
CA GLY A 88 -11.35 -12.86 11.61
C GLY A 88 -10.19 -12.51 12.51
N LEU A 89 -9.26 -11.74 11.96
CA LEU A 89 -8.15 -11.14 12.69
C LEU A 89 -8.26 -9.61 12.62
N MET A 90 -8.31 -8.97 13.78
CA MET A 90 -8.35 -7.51 13.89
C MET A 90 -7.02 -6.95 14.34
N GLN A 91 -6.58 -5.91 13.65
CA GLN A 91 -5.51 -5.01 14.10
C GLN A 91 -6.15 -3.68 14.55
N PRO A 92 -6.25 -3.41 15.87
CA PRO A 92 -7.09 -2.32 16.39
C PRO A 92 -6.55 -0.92 16.08
N ARG A 93 -5.23 -0.74 15.96
CA ARG A 93 -4.60 0.56 15.66
C ARG A 93 -4.61 0.89 14.17
N GLY A 94 -4.90 -0.06 13.30
CA GLY A 94 -5.11 0.20 11.88
C GLY A 94 -6.36 1.05 11.64
N GLY A 95 -6.47 1.65 10.46
CA GLY A 95 -7.60 2.52 10.19
C GLY A 95 -7.54 3.14 8.81
N THR A 96 -8.05 4.35 8.70
CA THR A 96 -8.07 5.14 7.47
C THR A 96 -7.32 6.45 7.65
N ALA A 97 -6.73 6.94 6.57
CA ALA A 97 -6.24 8.30 6.47
C ALA A 97 -6.64 8.86 5.11
N ARG A 98 -6.77 10.15 5.01
CA ARG A 98 -7.17 10.77 3.76
C ARG A 98 -5.96 11.01 2.88
N HIS A 99 -5.85 10.26 1.78
CA HIS A 99 -4.66 10.24 0.94
C HIS A 99 -4.27 11.62 0.36
N ASP A 100 -5.26 12.43 -0.05
CA ASP A 100 -5.03 13.79 -0.52
C ASP A 100 -4.54 14.71 0.59
N ALA A 101 -5.10 14.60 1.81
CA ALA A 101 -4.64 15.36 2.96
C ALA A 101 -3.21 14.98 3.38
N VAL A 102 -2.85 13.69 3.29
CA VAL A 102 -1.48 13.24 3.55
C VAL A 102 -0.51 13.85 2.54
N ALA A 103 -0.83 13.78 1.24
CA ALA A 103 0.00 14.36 0.18
C ALA A 103 0.18 15.88 0.36
N TRP A 104 -0.91 16.61 0.61
CA TRP A 104 -0.86 18.04 0.86
C TRP A 104 -0.12 18.41 2.15
N GLY A 105 -0.29 17.62 3.22
CA GLY A 105 0.44 17.85 4.48
C GLY A 105 1.94 17.77 4.30
N TYR A 106 2.43 16.71 3.67
CA TYR A 106 3.85 16.57 3.35
C TYR A 106 4.36 17.65 2.38
N ALA A 107 3.62 17.93 1.31
CA ALA A 107 4.02 18.94 0.33
C ALA A 107 4.15 20.33 0.97
N ARG A 108 3.16 20.76 1.78
CA ARG A 108 3.20 22.04 2.49
C ARG A 108 4.38 22.15 3.44
N GLN A 109 4.63 21.07 4.20
CA GLN A 109 5.74 21.07 5.14
C GLN A 109 7.09 21.10 4.40
N ALA A 110 7.24 20.31 3.33
CA ALA A 110 8.43 20.32 2.51
C ALA A 110 8.69 21.71 1.89
N ASP A 111 7.68 22.34 1.31
CA ASP A 111 7.76 23.70 0.75
C ASP A 111 8.19 24.71 1.83
N SER A 112 7.60 24.65 3.05
CA SER A 112 7.99 25.54 4.16
C SER A 112 9.44 25.35 4.64
N MET A 113 10.05 24.21 4.33
CA MET A 113 11.44 23.87 4.61
C MET A 113 12.38 24.22 3.44
N GLY A 114 11.86 24.81 2.38
CA GLY A 114 12.64 25.26 1.22
C GLY A 114 12.83 24.17 0.15
N VAL A 115 11.99 23.16 0.11
CA VAL A 115 11.99 22.16 -0.97
C VAL A 115 11.21 22.69 -2.17
N ASP A 116 11.83 22.77 -3.33
CA ASP A 116 11.18 23.14 -4.58
C ASP A 116 10.31 21.98 -5.11
N ILE A 117 9.02 22.19 -5.23
CA ILE A 117 8.07 21.22 -5.80
C ILE A 117 7.71 21.66 -7.21
N ILE A 118 8.29 21.00 -8.21
CA ILE A 118 8.11 21.35 -9.62
C ILE A 118 7.07 20.43 -10.26
N GLN A 119 5.84 20.90 -10.34
CA GLN A 119 4.74 20.15 -10.97
C GLN A 119 4.82 20.19 -12.51
N ASN A 120 4.23 19.21 -13.17
CA ASN A 120 4.22 19.08 -14.64
C ASN A 120 5.65 19.15 -15.22
N CYS A 121 6.57 18.45 -14.58
CA CYS A 121 7.97 18.35 -14.94
C CYS A 121 8.34 16.86 -15.10
N GLU A 122 8.25 16.39 -16.32
CA GLU A 122 8.54 14.99 -16.64
C GLU A 122 10.06 14.75 -16.67
N VAL A 123 10.51 13.68 -16.03
CA VAL A 123 11.89 13.19 -16.16
C VAL A 123 12.01 12.43 -17.47
N THR A 124 12.93 12.89 -18.32
CA THR A 124 13.15 12.35 -19.68
C THR A 124 14.49 11.61 -19.83
N GLY A 125 15.35 11.70 -18.82
CA GLY A 125 16.65 11.02 -18.82
C GLY A 125 17.52 11.37 -17.63
N PHE A 126 18.71 10.79 -17.61
CA PHE A 126 19.69 10.99 -16.56
C PHE A 126 21.08 11.19 -17.16
N ASP A 127 21.87 12.08 -16.55
CA ASP A 127 23.26 12.29 -16.89
C ASP A 127 24.12 11.44 -15.95
N VAL A 128 24.65 10.31 -16.45
CA VAL A 128 25.53 9.40 -15.70
C VAL A 128 26.90 9.40 -16.34
N ASN A 129 27.92 9.66 -15.54
CA ASN A 129 29.32 9.67 -15.98
C ASN A 129 30.19 8.80 -15.05
N ASN A 130 30.91 7.84 -15.60
CA ASN A 130 31.77 6.91 -14.86
C ASN A 130 31.07 6.23 -13.68
N GLY A 131 29.78 5.83 -13.85
CA GLY A 131 28.98 5.16 -12.83
C GLY A 131 28.45 6.08 -11.73
N LYS A 132 28.49 7.40 -11.92
CA LYS A 132 27.98 8.41 -10.97
C LYS A 132 26.91 9.27 -11.62
N ILE A 133 25.88 9.61 -10.87
CA ILE A 133 24.86 10.57 -11.31
C ILE A 133 25.41 11.99 -11.28
N GLU A 134 25.20 12.75 -12.36
CA GLU A 134 25.57 14.16 -12.45
C GLU A 134 24.37 15.07 -12.68
N GLY A 135 23.25 14.51 -13.13
CA GLY A 135 22.04 15.31 -13.38
C GLY A 135 20.83 14.51 -13.81
N VAL A 136 19.71 15.22 -13.88
CA VAL A 136 18.42 14.74 -14.35
C VAL A 136 17.96 15.61 -15.50
N GLN A 137 17.58 15.00 -16.60
CA GLN A 137 16.98 15.67 -17.76
C GLN A 137 15.46 15.72 -17.57
N THR A 138 14.88 16.89 -17.75
CA THR A 138 13.43 17.06 -17.58
C THR A 138 12.82 17.85 -18.73
N SER A 139 11.50 17.78 -18.86
CA SER A 139 10.72 18.58 -19.83
C SER A 139 10.80 20.11 -19.58
N ARG A 140 11.39 20.52 -18.44
CA ARG A 140 11.59 21.94 -18.08
C ARG A 140 13.04 22.37 -17.99
N GLY A 141 13.95 21.52 -18.46
CA GLY A 141 15.40 21.76 -18.44
C GLY A 141 16.14 20.77 -17.56
N ASN A 142 17.46 20.84 -17.57
CA ASN A 142 18.31 19.89 -16.86
C ASN A 142 18.62 20.40 -15.45
N ILE A 143 18.60 19.48 -14.49
CA ILE A 143 18.92 19.73 -13.08
C ILE A 143 20.23 19.02 -12.76
N LYS A 144 21.27 19.75 -12.41
CA LYS A 144 22.54 19.19 -11.95
C LYS A 144 22.40 18.74 -10.51
N THR A 145 22.73 17.49 -10.23
CA THR A 145 22.67 16.92 -8.88
C THR A 145 23.64 15.76 -8.73
N LYS A 146 24.08 15.52 -7.50
CA LYS A 146 24.92 14.38 -7.12
C LYS A 146 24.12 13.23 -6.48
N LYS A 147 22.83 13.44 -6.20
CA LYS A 147 21.94 12.46 -5.56
C LYS A 147 20.56 12.52 -6.18
N VAL A 148 20.00 11.36 -6.51
CA VAL A 148 18.64 11.20 -7.06
C VAL A 148 17.95 10.07 -6.33
N GLY A 149 16.77 10.34 -5.77
CA GLY A 149 15.90 9.35 -5.18
C GLY A 149 14.74 9.03 -6.12
N LEU A 150 14.57 7.78 -6.53
CA LEU A 150 13.44 7.33 -7.34
C LEU A 150 12.29 6.87 -6.45
N CYS A 151 11.22 7.68 -6.38
CA CYS A 151 9.97 7.43 -5.63
C CYS A 151 8.78 7.54 -6.59
N VAL A 152 8.76 6.74 -7.65
CA VAL A 152 7.87 6.94 -8.81
C VAL A 152 6.86 5.81 -8.99
N ALA A 153 6.69 4.97 -7.97
CA ALA A 153 5.70 3.89 -7.90
C ALA A 153 5.60 3.09 -9.22
N GLY A 154 4.43 3.02 -9.84
CA GLY A 154 4.21 2.26 -11.07
C GLY A 154 5.06 2.67 -12.28
N SER A 155 5.72 3.83 -12.24
CA SER A 155 6.66 4.26 -13.30
C SER A 155 8.11 3.86 -13.02
N THR A 156 8.37 3.10 -11.96
CA THR A 156 9.74 2.75 -11.53
C THR A 156 10.55 2.07 -12.62
N THR A 157 9.98 1.09 -13.30
CA THR A 157 10.69 0.35 -14.36
C THR A 157 11.01 1.23 -15.58
N LEU A 158 10.15 2.19 -15.91
CA LEU A 158 10.41 3.13 -17.01
C LEU A 158 11.62 4.01 -16.72
N LEU A 159 11.76 4.53 -15.49
CA LEU A 159 12.90 5.32 -15.10
C LEU A 159 14.16 4.48 -14.88
N ALA A 160 13.99 3.26 -14.38
CA ALA A 160 15.10 2.31 -14.25
C ALA A 160 15.70 1.94 -15.61
N ASP A 161 14.87 1.76 -16.65
CA ASP A 161 15.35 1.51 -18.02
C ASP A 161 16.20 2.67 -18.57
N MET A 162 15.87 3.94 -18.24
CA MET A 162 16.70 5.09 -18.62
C MET A 162 18.09 5.07 -17.97
N LEU A 163 18.23 4.32 -16.86
CA LEU A 163 19.49 4.09 -16.15
C LEU A 163 20.14 2.74 -16.49
N ASN A 164 19.62 2.02 -17.48
CA ASN A 164 20.02 0.66 -17.84
C ASN A 164 19.95 -0.33 -16.66
N MET A 165 19.01 -0.13 -15.75
CA MET A 165 18.76 -1.01 -14.61
C MET A 165 17.52 -1.88 -14.86
N ARG A 166 17.63 -3.18 -14.58
CA ARG A 166 16.49 -4.09 -14.49
C ARG A 166 16.11 -4.33 -13.04
N LEU A 167 14.86 -4.09 -12.72
CA LEU A 167 14.29 -4.33 -11.40
C LEU A 167 13.24 -5.46 -11.47
N PRO A 168 13.14 -6.31 -10.44
CA PRO A 168 12.14 -7.38 -10.37
C PRO A 168 10.77 -6.80 -9.98
N ILE A 169 10.25 -5.91 -10.80
CA ILE A 169 9.02 -5.14 -10.57
C ILE A 169 8.15 -5.22 -11.83
N GLU A 170 6.86 -5.43 -11.64
CA GLU A 170 5.82 -5.30 -12.66
C GLU A 170 4.83 -4.20 -12.27
N ALA A 171 4.29 -3.49 -13.27
CA ALA A 171 3.29 -2.46 -13.07
C ALA A 171 1.88 -3.03 -13.29
N HIS A 172 1.01 -2.95 -12.28
CA HIS A 172 -0.37 -3.45 -12.35
C HIS A 172 -1.35 -2.37 -11.90
N VAL A 173 -2.53 -2.31 -12.52
CA VAL A 173 -3.56 -1.33 -12.15
C VAL A 173 -4.44 -1.90 -11.05
N LEU A 174 -4.33 -1.33 -9.85
CA LEU A 174 -5.28 -1.57 -8.75
C LEU A 174 -6.49 -0.67 -8.93
N GLN A 175 -7.67 -1.25 -8.72
CA GLN A 175 -8.91 -0.53 -8.97
C GLN A 175 -9.77 -0.39 -7.72
N ALA A 176 -10.44 0.74 -7.64
CA ALA A 176 -11.35 1.05 -6.55
C ALA A 176 -12.55 1.87 -7.04
N CYS A 177 -13.58 1.93 -6.21
CA CYS A 177 -14.78 2.71 -6.45
C CYS A 177 -15.30 3.33 -5.15
N VAL A 178 -16.17 4.31 -5.30
CA VAL A 178 -16.83 4.99 -4.18
C VAL A 178 -18.32 5.12 -4.44
N SER A 179 -19.12 4.86 -3.41
CA SER A 179 -20.58 5.01 -3.44
C SER A 179 -21.05 6.42 -3.14
N GLU A 180 -22.35 6.66 -3.32
CA GLU A 180 -23.04 7.77 -2.68
C GLU A 180 -22.89 7.69 -1.15
N PRO A 181 -22.98 8.83 -0.42
CA PRO A 181 -22.94 8.84 1.03
C PRO A 181 -24.19 8.19 1.62
N VAL A 182 -23.97 7.38 2.65
CA VAL A 182 -25.04 6.76 3.44
C VAL A 182 -24.82 7.05 4.93
N LYS A 183 -25.82 6.83 5.75
CA LYS A 183 -25.70 6.95 7.21
C LYS A 183 -24.54 6.09 7.72
N PRO A 184 -23.93 6.42 8.86
CA PRO A 184 -22.87 5.59 9.46
C PRO A 184 -23.33 4.15 9.61
N LEU A 185 -22.62 3.25 8.96
CA LEU A 185 -22.91 1.80 8.92
C LEU A 185 -21.70 0.97 9.28
N LEU A 186 -20.53 1.32 8.75
CA LEU A 186 -19.29 0.57 8.88
C LEU A 186 -18.24 1.37 9.66
N HIS A 187 -17.94 0.94 10.87
CA HIS A 187 -16.93 1.60 11.69
C HIS A 187 -15.52 1.15 11.31
N ASN A 188 -15.30 -0.16 11.21
CA ASN A 188 -14.00 -0.74 10.91
C ASN A 188 -13.71 -0.79 9.40
N VAL A 189 -12.45 -0.86 9.03
CA VAL A 189 -12.07 -1.33 7.70
C VAL A 189 -12.23 -2.84 7.66
N VAL A 190 -12.91 -3.36 6.64
CA VAL A 190 -13.09 -4.81 6.46
C VAL A 190 -12.44 -5.24 5.16
N THR A 191 -11.69 -6.33 5.22
CA THR A 191 -11.03 -6.93 4.05
C THR A 191 -11.15 -8.45 4.08
N PHE A 192 -11.23 -9.06 2.91
CA PHE A 192 -11.16 -10.51 2.77
C PHE A 192 -10.52 -10.92 1.44
N GLY A 193 -9.45 -11.69 1.53
CA GLY A 193 -8.65 -12.09 0.38
C GLY A 193 -9.37 -13.02 -0.59
N ALA A 194 -10.30 -13.87 -0.09
CA ALA A 194 -11.06 -14.80 -0.93
C ALA A 194 -11.96 -14.12 -1.98
N GLY A 195 -12.41 -12.90 -1.69
CA GLY A 195 -13.23 -12.10 -2.61
C GLY A 195 -12.46 -10.95 -3.26
N HIS A 196 -11.15 -10.85 -3.03
CA HIS A 196 -10.31 -9.73 -3.50
C HIS A 196 -10.96 -8.37 -3.19
N PHE A 197 -11.42 -8.21 -1.93
CA PHE A 197 -12.26 -7.09 -1.56
C PHE A 197 -11.82 -6.44 -0.26
N TYR A 198 -11.87 -5.13 -0.25
CA TYR A 198 -11.88 -4.33 0.98
C TYR A 198 -12.96 -3.27 0.92
N CYS A 199 -13.45 -2.86 2.09
CA CYS A 199 -14.29 -1.68 2.21
C CYS A 199 -14.02 -0.90 3.50
N SER A 200 -14.25 0.39 3.41
CA SER A 200 -14.29 1.32 4.54
C SER A 200 -15.34 2.37 4.30
N GLN A 201 -15.87 2.96 5.35
CA GLN A 201 -16.77 4.10 5.22
C GLN A 201 -16.02 5.40 5.54
N SER A 202 -16.11 6.38 4.64
CA SER A 202 -15.51 7.69 4.85
C SER A 202 -16.28 8.50 5.92
N ASP A 203 -15.68 9.54 6.46
CA ASP A 203 -16.35 10.43 7.42
C ASP A 203 -17.52 11.22 6.81
N LYS A 204 -17.59 11.30 5.48
CA LYS A 204 -18.71 11.87 4.75
C LYS A 204 -19.82 10.86 4.44
N GLY A 205 -19.61 9.59 4.76
CA GLY A 205 -20.59 8.52 4.60
C GLY A 205 -20.40 7.64 3.36
N GLU A 206 -19.49 7.98 2.43
CA GLU A 206 -19.29 7.15 1.23
C GLU A 206 -18.60 5.84 1.58
N MET A 207 -19.04 4.75 0.94
CA MET A 207 -18.34 3.46 1.00
C MET A 207 -17.23 3.44 -0.06
N VAL A 208 -16.00 3.33 0.38
CA VAL A 208 -14.82 3.11 -0.48
C VAL A 208 -14.57 1.62 -0.58
N MET A 209 -14.56 1.10 -1.79
CA MET A 209 -14.44 -0.34 -2.08
C MET A 209 -13.38 -0.57 -3.14
N GLY A 210 -12.64 -1.65 -3.02
CA GLY A 210 -11.61 -2.03 -3.99
C GLY A 210 -10.97 -3.34 -3.59
N GLY A 211 -9.83 -3.68 -4.18
CA GLY A 211 -9.02 -4.82 -3.72
C GLY A 211 -8.45 -5.72 -4.81
N ASP A 212 -8.90 -5.60 -6.03
CA ASP A 212 -8.36 -6.40 -7.11
C ASP A 212 -7.61 -5.55 -8.15
N LEU A 213 -6.76 -6.19 -8.92
CA LEU A 213 -5.88 -5.56 -9.88
C LEU A 213 -5.94 -6.30 -11.24
N ASP A 214 -5.57 -5.60 -12.29
CA ASP A 214 -5.42 -6.23 -13.60
C ASP A 214 -4.33 -7.30 -13.55
N GLY A 215 -4.63 -8.49 -14.06
CA GLY A 215 -3.72 -9.65 -14.09
C GLY A 215 -2.59 -9.55 -15.11
N TYR A 216 -2.30 -8.37 -15.64
CA TYR A 216 -1.27 -8.14 -16.65
C TYR A 216 -0.53 -6.81 -16.38
N ASN A 217 0.70 -6.74 -16.87
CA ASN A 217 1.51 -5.53 -16.76
C ASN A 217 0.88 -4.37 -17.56
N SER A 218 0.62 -3.25 -16.90
CA SER A 218 -0.07 -2.11 -17.51
C SER A 218 0.31 -0.79 -16.82
N TYR A 219 0.43 0.25 -17.64
CA TYR A 219 0.63 1.63 -17.17
C TYR A 219 -0.64 2.48 -17.33
N ALA A 220 -1.81 1.87 -17.49
CA ALA A 220 -3.08 2.58 -17.58
C ALA A 220 -3.40 3.29 -16.25
N GLN A 221 -3.80 4.56 -16.32
CA GLN A 221 -4.15 5.36 -15.14
C GLN A 221 -5.66 5.41 -14.88
N ARG A 222 -6.40 4.43 -15.37
CA ARG A 222 -7.85 4.31 -15.21
C ARG A 222 -8.26 2.87 -15.07
N GLY A 223 -9.34 2.63 -14.32
CA GLY A 223 -9.94 1.32 -14.17
C GLY A 223 -10.71 0.85 -15.41
N ASN A 224 -11.16 -0.39 -15.36
CA ASN A 224 -12.03 -1.02 -16.34
C ASN A 224 -13.24 -1.67 -15.65
N MET A 225 -14.33 -1.80 -16.39
CA MET A 225 -15.59 -2.35 -15.85
C MET A 225 -15.49 -3.82 -15.42
N PRO A 226 -14.83 -4.73 -16.16
CA PRO A 226 -14.71 -6.12 -15.71
C PRO A 226 -14.10 -6.26 -14.33
N MET A 227 -13.04 -5.53 -14.03
CA MET A 227 -12.39 -5.56 -12.71
C MET A 227 -13.27 -4.97 -11.61
N ILE A 228 -13.94 -3.85 -11.87
CA ILE A 228 -14.88 -3.25 -10.90
C ILE A 228 -16.06 -4.20 -10.65
N GLN A 229 -16.58 -4.88 -11.67
CA GLN A 229 -17.64 -5.88 -11.49
C GLN A 229 -17.15 -7.06 -10.64
N HIS A 230 -15.91 -7.52 -10.83
CA HIS A 230 -15.33 -8.59 -10.04
C HIS A 230 -15.24 -8.19 -8.55
N VAL A 231 -14.66 -7.03 -8.26
CA VAL A 231 -14.57 -6.47 -6.90
C VAL A 231 -15.94 -6.37 -6.25
N LEU A 232 -16.92 -5.77 -6.94
CA LEU A 232 -18.28 -5.59 -6.39
C LEU A 232 -18.99 -6.94 -6.19
N THR A 233 -18.79 -7.91 -7.07
CA THR A 233 -19.35 -9.27 -6.90
C THR A 233 -18.81 -9.92 -5.62
N GLY A 234 -17.51 -9.80 -5.35
CA GLY A 234 -16.91 -10.24 -4.09
C GLY A 234 -17.55 -9.54 -2.88
N GLY A 235 -17.69 -8.23 -2.94
CA GLY A 235 -18.31 -7.43 -1.88
C GLY A 235 -19.76 -7.80 -1.61
N LEU A 236 -20.57 -7.95 -2.66
CA LEU A 236 -21.99 -8.29 -2.55
C LEU A 236 -22.22 -9.69 -1.99
N ALA A 237 -21.29 -10.60 -2.16
CA ALA A 237 -21.38 -11.93 -1.58
C ALA A 237 -21.32 -11.93 -0.05
N VAL A 238 -20.67 -10.91 0.55
CA VAL A 238 -20.59 -10.77 2.02
C VAL A 238 -21.50 -9.66 2.54
N PHE A 239 -21.74 -8.63 1.73
CA PHE A 239 -22.57 -7.46 2.08
C PHE A 239 -23.71 -7.27 1.08
N PRO A 240 -24.77 -8.13 1.09
CA PRO A 240 -25.84 -8.06 0.09
C PRO A 240 -26.56 -6.70 0.01
N ASN A 241 -26.63 -6.00 1.12
CA ASN A 241 -27.27 -4.67 1.19
C ASN A 241 -26.51 -3.60 0.36
N PHE A 242 -25.25 -3.82 0.01
CA PHE A 242 -24.50 -2.90 -0.86
C PHE A 242 -25.05 -2.87 -2.29
N SER A 243 -25.88 -3.84 -2.68
CA SER A 243 -26.60 -3.82 -3.97
C SER A 243 -27.50 -2.58 -4.16
N ARG A 244 -27.85 -1.91 -3.07
CA ARG A 244 -28.69 -0.69 -3.10
C ARG A 244 -27.87 0.60 -3.22
N LEU A 245 -26.55 0.53 -3.08
CA LEU A 245 -25.68 1.70 -3.17
C LEU A 245 -25.51 2.13 -4.64
N LYS A 246 -25.58 3.42 -4.88
CA LYS A 246 -25.23 3.99 -6.18
C LYS A 246 -23.74 4.28 -6.20
N MET A 247 -23.06 3.79 -7.21
CA MET A 247 -21.66 4.08 -7.43
C MET A 247 -21.49 5.45 -8.05
N LEU A 248 -20.69 6.33 -7.44
CA LEU A 248 -20.43 7.68 -7.95
C LEU A 248 -19.22 7.71 -8.85
N ARG A 249 -18.16 6.99 -8.54
CA ARG A 249 -16.90 7.05 -9.27
C ARG A 249 -16.09 5.77 -9.11
N THR A 250 -15.33 5.47 -10.17
CA THR A 250 -14.28 4.45 -10.18
C THR A 250 -12.96 5.11 -10.55
N TRP A 251 -11.85 4.52 -10.11
CA TRP A 251 -10.50 4.93 -10.51
C TRP A 251 -9.55 3.75 -10.49
N GLY A 252 -8.41 3.91 -11.14
CA GLY A 252 -7.29 2.96 -11.10
C GLY A 252 -6.00 3.70 -10.78
N GLY A 253 -5.09 3.01 -10.11
CA GLY A 253 -3.73 3.50 -9.81
C GLY A 253 -2.72 2.42 -10.16
N ILE A 254 -1.59 2.84 -10.73
CA ILE A 254 -0.53 1.92 -11.12
C ILE A 254 0.28 1.56 -9.89
N MET A 255 0.31 0.28 -9.56
CA MET A 255 1.12 -0.28 -8.48
C MET A 255 2.41 -0.85 -9.04
N ASP A 256 3.48 -0.72 -8.28
CA ASP A 256 4.77 -1.34 -8.51
C ASP A 256 4.85 -2.65 -7.71
N MET A 257 4.62 -3.77 -8.38
CA MET A 257 4.60 -5.09 -7.77
C MET A 257 5.98 -5.73 -7.81
N SER A 258 6.66 -5.77 -6.66
CA SER A 258 7.92 -6.51 -6.53
C SER A 258 7.68 -8.02 -6.54
N MET A 259 8.68 -8.79 -6.95
CA MET A 259 8.59 -10.23 -7.09
C MET A 259 8.25 -10.96 -5.77
N ASP A 260 8.66 -10.43 -4.63
CA ASP A 260 8.43 -11.02 -3.29
C ASP A 260 7.37 -10.30 -2.45
N GLY A 261 6.72 -9.28 -3.00
CA GLY A 261 5.67 -8.54 -2.31
C GLY A 261 6.17 -7.52 -1.28
N SER A 262 7.48 -7.37 -1.13
CA SER A 262 8.11 -6.43 -0.19
C SER A 262 8.84 -5.30 -0.92
N PRO A 263 8.95 -4.09 -0.33
CA PRO A 263 9.54 -2.94 -1.01
C PRO A 263 11.04 -3.09 -1.27
N ILE A 264 11.55 -2.23 -2.13
CA ILE A 264 12.98 -2.03 -2.36
C ILE A 264 13.32 -0.63 -1.89
N ILE A 265 14.09 -0.52 -0.82
CA ILE A 265 14.58 0.75 -0.28
C ILE A 265 16.10 0.62 -0.15
N ASP A 266 16.82 1.00 -1.19
CA ASP A 266 18.24 0.70 -1.30
C ASP A 266 19.00 1.72 -2.12
N LYS A 267 20.32 1.59 -2.08
CA LYS A 267 21.25 2.19 -3.01
C LYS A 267 21.31 1.35 -4.28
N THR A 268 21.75 1.95 -5.37
CA THR A 268 22.01 1.23 -6.61
C THR A 268 23.52 1.10 -6.90
N HIS A 269 23.85 0.36 -7.96
CA HIS A 269 25.22 0.30 -8.46
C HIS A 269 25.71 1.63 -9.08
N ILE A 270 24.80 2.58 -9.34
CA ILE A 270 25.11 3.93 -9.81
C ILE A 270 25.25 4.82 -8.58
N GLU A 271 26.45 5.35 -8.34
CA GLU A 271 26.73 6.22 -7.21
C GLU A 271 25.80 7.44 -7.24
N GLY A 272 25.11 7.68 -6.13
CA GLY A 272 24.16 8.77 -5.97
C GLY A 272 22.73 8.49 -6.46
N VAL A 273 22.42 7.28 -6.94
CA VAL A 273 21.05 6.87 -7.27
C VAL A 273 20.49 5.92 -6.21
N TYR A 274 19.31 6.25 -5.68
CA TYR A 274 18.64 5.55 -4.61
C TYR A 274 17.21 5.14 -5.03
N LEU A 275 16.73 4.01 -4.53
CA LEU A 275 15.40 3.47 -4.83
C LEU A 275 14.51 3.44 -3.60
N ASN A 276 13.25 3.83 -3.78
CA ASN A 276 12.17 3.60 -2.83
C ASN A 276 10.92 3.20 -3.64
N CYS A 277 10.77 1.91 -3.88
CA CYS A 277 9.82 1.37 -4.84
C CYS A 277 9.39 -0.08 -4.51
N GLY A 278 8.59 -0.70 -5.37
CA GLY A 278 8.15 -2.09 -5.21
C GLY A 278 7.19 -2.29 -4.05
N TRP A 279 6.35 -1.31 -3.76
CA TRP A 279 5.53 -1.26 -2.55
C TRP A 279 4.31 -2.18 -2.58
N CYS A 280 3.94 -2.71 -3.72
CA CYS A 280 2.77 -3.59 -3.85
C CYS A 280 1.53 -2.97 -3.16
N TYR A 281 0.90 -3.70 -2.25
CA TYR A 281 -0.26 -3.22 -1.48
C TYR A 281 0.14 -2.40 -0.23
N GLY A 282 1.43 -2.24 0.04
CA GLY A 282 1.95 -1.70 1.30
C GLY A 282 2.23 -0.20 1.32
N GLY A 283 2.28 0.45 0.16
CA GLY A 283 2.88 1.77 0.00
C GLY A 283 2.27 2.87 0.86
N PHE A 284 0.96 3.07 0.79
CA PHE A 284 0.32 4.17 1.50
C PHE A 284 0.49 4.05 3.03
N LYS A 285 0.27 2.86 3.59
CA LYS A 285 0.43 2.64 5.04
C LYS A 285 1.87 2.84 5.51
N ALA A 286 2.85 2.64 4.63
CA ALA A 286 4.28 2.78 4.91
C ALA A 286 4.82 4.20 4.66
N THR A 287 4.02 5.14 4.15
CA THR A 287 4.49 6.48 3.76
C THR A 287 5.39 7.15 4.81
N PRO A 288 5.04 7.23 6.11
CA PRO A 288 5.90 7.88 7.08
C PRO A 288 7.22 7.14 7.32
N SER A 289 7.18 5.81 7.52
CA SER A 289 8.39 5.02 7.76
C SER A 289 9.31 4.98 6.54
N SER A 290 8.73 4.84 5.34
CA SER A 290 9.54 4.83 4.11
C SER A 290 10.23 6.17 3.88
N GLY A 291 9.53 7.27 4.09
CA GLY A 291 10.11 8.61 3.99
C GLY A 291 11.27 8.80 4.97
N PHE A 292 11.08 8.37 6.22
CA PHE A 292 12.10 8.46 7.25
C PHE A 292 13.39 7.69 6.90
N VAL A 293 13.28 6.38 6.60
CA VAL A 293 14.46 5.56 6.30
C VAL A 293 15.11 5.92 4.98
N PHE A 294 14.33 6.37 4.00
CA PHE A 294 14.84 6.79 2.71
C PHE A 294 15.61 8.12 2.79
N ALA A 295 15.08 9.08 3.55
CA ALA A 295 15.79 10.32 3.84
C ALA A 295 17.13 10.05 4.54
N HIS A 296 17.16 9.14 5.51
CA HIS A 296 18.40 8.70 6.15
C HIS A 296 19.37 8.09 5.12
N THR A 297 18.87 7.16 4.28
CA THR A 297 19.69 6.47 3.28
C THR A 297 20.34 7.46 2.30
N ILE A 298 19.60 8.47 1.82
CA ILE A 298 20.13 9.51 0.93
C ILE A 298 21.11 10.44 1.68
N ALA A 299 20.76 10.89 2.87
CA ALA A 299 21.57 11.85 3.62
C ALA A 299 22.93 11.27 4.02
N GLN A 300 22.91 10.09 4.63
CA GLN A 300 24.11 9.42 5.17
C GLN A 300 24.84 8.55 4.14
N ASP A 301 24.25 8.32 2.96
CA ASP A 301 24.73 7.33 1.98
C ASP A 301 24.88 5.92 2.57
N GLN A 302 24.02 5.60 3.56
CA GLN A 302 24.00 4.32 4.28
C GLN A 302 22.56 3.85 4.47
N VAL A 303 22.31 2.57 4.25
CA VAL A 303 21.02 1.94 4.50
C VAL A 303 20.73 1.96 6.01
N HIS A 304 19.53 2.37 6.41
CA HIS A 304 19.08 2.36 7.80
C HIS A 304 18.80 0.91 8.26
N GLU A 305 18.97 0.60 9.55
CA GLU A 305 18.74 -0.76 10.07
C GLU A 305 17.32 -1.29 9.76
N LEU A 306 16.29 -0.45 9.83
CA LEU A 306 14.90 -0.83 9.55
C LEU A 306 14.63 -1.20 8.08
N ASN A 307 15.47 -0.78 7.15
CA ASN A 307 15.34 -1.16 5.73
C ASN A 307 16.49 -2.02 5.21
N SER A 308 17.34 -2.54 6.09
CA SER A 308 18.50 -3.35 5.70
C SER A 308 18.13 -4.61 4.92
N ASP A 309 16.98 -5.22 5.23
CA ASP A 309 16.48 -6.40 4.52
C ASP A 309 15.80 -6.07 3.19
N PHE A 310 15.35 -4.81 2.99
CA PHE A 310 14.65 -4.38 1.77
C PHE A 310 15.60 -3.99 0.64
N ASN A 311 16.77 -4.64 0.57
CA ASN A 311 17.81 -4.41 -0.40
C ASN A 311 17.56 -5.17 -1.73
N LEU A 312 18.23 -4.74 -2.80
CA LEU A 312 18.19 -5.41 -4.11
C LEU A 312 18.89 -6.76 -4.12
N GLU A 313 19.94 -6.91 -3.33
CA GLU A 313 20.77 -8.12 -3.28
C GLU A 313 19.98 -9.37 -2.87
N ARG A 314 18.87 -9.19 -2.13
CA ARG A 314 18.00 -10.30 -1.71
C ARG A 314 17.45 -11.12 -2.87
N PHE A 315 17.26 -10.51 -4.05
CA PHE A 315 16.78 -11.21 -5.25
C PHE A 315 17.88 -12.05 -5.92
N HIS A 316 19.14 -11.70 -5.72
CA HIS A 316 20.29 -12.47 -6.22
C HIS A 316 20.68 -13.60 -5.26
N THR A 317 20.60 -13.35 -3.97
CA THR A 317 20.97 -14.33 -2.92
C THR A 317 19.85 -15.28 -2.53
N GLY A 318 18.62 -15.04 -3.02
CA GLY A 318 17.44 -15.83 -2.64
C GLY A 318 16.92 -15.55 -1.22
N LYS A 319 17.42 -14.53 -0.52
CA LYS A 319 16.92 -14.09 0.80
C LYS A 319 15.68 -13.22 0.66
N ILE A 320 14.70 -13.68 -0.08
CA ILE A 320 13.46 -12.95 -0.35
C ILE A 320 12.62 -12.79 0.91
N ILE A 321 11.87 -11.68 0.98
CA ILE A 321 10.95 -11.35 2.07
C ILE A 321 9.54 -11.49 1.53
N ASP A 322 8.96 -12.69 1.61
CA ASP A 322 7.60 -12.92 1.15
C ASP A 322 6.59 -12.32 2.16
N GLU A 323 5.93 -11.24 1.80
CA GLU A 323 4.78 -10.72 2.55
C GLU A 323 3.53 -11.59 2.27
N LYS A 324 3.60 -12.89 2.59
CA LYS A 324 2.53 -13.90 2.51
C LYS A 324 2.03 -14.24 1.12
N GLY A 325 2.92 -14.32 0.18
CA GLY A 325 2.56 -14.58 -1.19
C GLY A 325 1.68 -13.46 -1.76
N VAL A 326 1.86 -12.23 -1.28
CA VAL A 326 1.23 -11.02 -1.82
C VAL A 326 1.98 -10.53 -3.06
N GLY A 327 3.12 -11.12 -3.37
CA GLY A 327 3.81 -10.89 -4.64
C GLY A 327 2.93 -11.28 -5.84
N PRO A 328 3.29 -10.86 -7.05
CA PRO A 328 2.53 -11.20 -8.24
C PRO A 328 2.41 -12.71 -8.36
N LYS A 329 1.23 -13.23 -8.08
CA LYS A 329 0.94 -14.64 -8.32
C LYS A 329 0.62 -14.79 -9.80
N PRO A 330 1.26 -15.76 -10.50
CA PRO A 330 0.75 -16.14 -11.79
C PRO A 330 -0.72 -16.55 -11.60
N TRP A 331 -1.61 -15.95 -12.36
CA TRP A 331 -3.01 -16.36 -12.41
C TRP A 331 -3.04 -17.81 -12.89
N ILE A 332 -3.27 -18.70 -11.95
CA ILE A 332 -3.71 -20.05 -12.30
C ILE A 332 -5.21 -19.91 -12.46
N GLY A 333 -5.64 -19.89 -13.71
CA GLY A 333 -7.02 -19.83 -14.11
C GLY A 333 -7.81 -21.03 -13.60
#